data_6d2385dfa57c2f3edd2f251e596e611d
#
_entry.id   6d2385dfa57c2f3edd2f251e596e611d
#
_cell.length_a   1.000
_cell.length_b   1.000
_cell.length_c   1.000
_cell.angle_alpha   90.00
_cell.angle_beta   90.00
_cell.angle_gamma   90.00
#
_symmetry.space_group_name_H-M   'P 1'
#
loop_
_entity.id
_entity.type
_entity.pdbx_description
1 polymer ?
#
loop_
_entity_poly.entity_id
_entity_poly.type
_entity_poly.pdbx_seq_one_letter_code
_entity_poly.pdbx_strand_id
1 'polypeptide(L)'
;MYLYNSATHRKEEFKTHTPGHVEMYTCGPTVYHFAHIGNLRSYIMEDVLEKYLRYVGYDVNRVMNITDVGHLTSDADEGEDKMLKGARREHKTVMEIAKYYTDAFFADCDKLNIKHPDVVEPATHCINEYIHMITVLLEKGYAYIAGGNVYFDTSKLEKYYIFNDHDEEDLAVGVREGVEEDSNKRNKNDLDRKSVV
;
A
#
# COMPACT_ATOMS: atom_id res chain seq x y z
N MET A 1 -5.25 -23.01 14.16
CA MET A 1 -4.61 -23.18 12.83
C MET A 1 -3.22 -22.57 12.83
N TYR A 2 -2.41 -22.88 11.80
CA TYR A 2 -1.05 -22.34 11.70
C TYR A 2 -0.90 -21.55 10.39
N LEU A 3 -0.38 -20.33 10.48
CA LEU A 3 -0.06 -19.48 9.35
C LEU A 3 1.43 -19.17 9.33
N TYR A 4 1.98 -18.88 8.13
CA TYR A 4 3.34 -18.40 8.02
C TYR A 4 3.38 -16.91 8.39
N ASN A 5 4.24 -16.57 9.35
CA ASN A 5 4.47 -15.19 9.76
C ASN A 5 5.78 -14.67 9.14
N SER A 6 5.67 -13.68 8.28
CA SER A 6 6.83 -13.09 7.60
C SER A 6 7.76 -12.33 8.56
N ALA A 7 7.26 -11.81 9.68
CA ALA A 7 8.10 -11.12 10.67
C ALA A 7 9.02 -12.06 11.45
N THR A 8 8.61 -13.32 11.62
CA THR A 8 9.38 -14.33 12.36
C THR A 8 9.97 -15.41 11.46
N HIS A 9 9.63 -15.39 10.15
CA HIS A 9 9.99 -16.39 9.15
C HIS A 9 9.61 -17.82 9.53
N ARG A 10 8.49 -18.00 10.28
CA ARG A 10 8.06 -19.30 10.82
C ARG A 10 6.57 -19.54 10.62
N LYS A 11 6.19 -20.81 10.57
CA LYS A 11 4.81 -21.23 10.76
C LYS A 11 4.45 -21.17 12.25
N GLU A 12 3.48 -20.35 12.60
CA GLU A 12 3.05 -20.12 13.98
C GLU A 12 1.56 -20.38 14.15
N GLU A 13 1.17 -20.66 15.38
CA GLU A 13 -0.24 -20.75 15.73
C GLU A 13 -0.89 -19.38 15.55
N PHE A 14 -1.94 -19.32 14.72
CA PHE A 14 -2.69 -18.08 14.53
C PHE A 14 -3.50 -17.76 15.78
N LYS A 15 -3.22 -16.60 16.36
CA LYS A 15 -3.92 -16.05 17.52
C LYS A 15 -4.41 -14.67 17.19
N THR A 16 -5.70 -14.42 17.48
CA THR A 16 -6.30 -13.10 17.27
C THR A 16 -6.02 -12.20 18.48
N HIS A 17 -5.88 -10.91 18.23
CA HIS A 17 -5.75 -9.89 19.28
C HIS A 17 -7.03 -9.83 20.14
N THR A 18 -8.18 -9.80 19.47
CA THR A 18 -9.49 -9.94 20.11
C THR A 18 -10.00 -11.36 19.90
N PRO A 19 -10.31 -12.12 20.95
CA PRO A 19 -10.74 -13.51 20.81
C PRO A 19 -11.91 -13.68 19.82
N GLY A 20 -11.73 -14.55 18.82
CA GLY A 20 -12.74 -14.83 17.82
C GLY A 20 -12.93 -13.78 16.72
N HIS A 21 -12.25 -12.64 16.80
CA HIS A 21 -12.35 -11.55 15.83
C HIS A 21 -11.03 -11.32 15.08
N VAL A 22 -11.10 -11.11 13.77
CA VAL A 22 -9.94 -10.86 12.89
C VAL A 22 -10.13 -9.55 12.15
N GLU A 23 -9.22 -8.61 12.40
CA GLU A 23 -9.04 -7.44 11.55
C GLU A 23 -8.07 -7.81 10.43
N MET A 24 -8.52 -7.77 9.19
CA MET A 24 -7.74 -8.14 8.02
C MET A 24 -7.60 -6.94 7.08
N TYR A 25 -6.37 -6.50 6.85
CA TYR A 25 -6.09 -5.49 5.84
C TYR A 25 -5.48 -6.14 4.61
N THR A 26 -5.99 -5.77 3.44
CA THR A 26 -5.47 -6.20 2.14
C THR A 26 -5.23 -5.01 1.24
N CYS A 27 -4.06 -4.98 0.57
CA CYS A 27 -3.75 -3.94 -0.40
C CYS A 27 -4.70 -3.99 -1.58
N GLY A 28 -5.33 -2.88 -1.91
CA GLY A 28 -6.17 -2.75 -3.08
C GLY A 28 -5.43 -2.29 -4.35
N PRO A 29 -6.14 -2.16 -5.46
CA PRO A 29 -5.55 -1.78 -6.74
C PRO A 29 -5.19 -0.29 -6.81
N THR A 30 -4.21 0.03 -7.67
CA THR A 30 -4.03 1.37 -8.20
C THR A 30 -4.89 1.50 -9.45
N VAL A 31 -5.89 2.37 -9.42
CA VAL A 31 -7.00 2.38 -10.37
C VAL A 31 -6.77 3.29 -11.58
N TYR A 32 -5.71 3.03 -12.33
CA TYR A 32 -5.38 3.72 -13.59
C TYR A 32 -5.43 2.79 -14.82
N HIS A 33 -5.61 1.49 -14.61
CA HIS A 33 -5.65 0.45 -15.64
C HIS A 33 -6.42 -0.77 -15.14
N PHE A 34 -6.85 -1.66 -16.05
CA PHE A 34 -7.45 -2.94 -15.69
C PHE A 34 -6.48 -3.81 -14.90
N ALA A 35 -6.99 -4.52 -13.91
CA ALA A 35 -6.25 -5.55 -13.23
C ALA A 35 -5.98 -6.73 -14.19
N HIS A 36 -4.75 -7.20 -14.24
CA HIS A 36 -4.42 -8.41 -14.99
C HIS A 36 -4.39 -9.64 -14.07
N ILE A 37 -4.29 -10.83 -14.66
CA ILE A 37 -4.37 -12.10 -13.93
C ILE A 37 -3.32 -12.20 -12.80
N GLY A 38 -2.15 -11.58 -12.94
CA GLY A 38 -1.13 -11.55 -11.90
C GLY A 38 -1.57 -10.79 -10.65
N ASN A 39 -2.30 -9.67 -10.83
CA ASN A 39 -2.89 -8.93 -9.71
C ASN A 39 -4.04 -9.73 -9.09
N LEU A 40 -4.95 -10.24 -9.91
CA LEU A 40 -6.12 -10.97 -9.46
C LEU A 40 -5.76 -12.24 -8.67
N ARG A 41 -4.62 -12.87 -8.94
CA ARG A 41 -4.11 -13.98 -8.14
C ARG A 41 -3.96 -13.63 -6.66
N SER A 42 -3.43 -12.46 -6.35
CA SER A 42 -3.27 -12.00 -4.95
C SER A 42 -4.63 -11.85 -4.28
N TYR A 43 -5.58 -11.22 -4.95
CA TYR A 43 -6.94 -11.03 -4.43
C TYR A 43 -7.69 -12.35 -4.21
N ILE A 44 -7.48 -13.35 -5.09
CA ILE A 44 -8.02 -14.70 -4.88
C ILE A 44 -7.41 -15.35 -3.62
N MET A 45 -6.11 -15.20 -3.39
CA MET A 45 -5.46 -15.76 -2.19
C MET A 45 -5.98 -15.11 -0.91
N GLU A 46 -6.16 -13.80 -0.91
CA GLU A 46 -6.73 -13.03 0.20
C GLU A 46 -8.17 -13.46 0.49
N ASP A 47 -8.98 -13.61 -0.56
CA ASP A 47 -10.38 -14.07 -0.46
C ASP A 47 -10.48 -15.49 0.10
N VAL A 48 -9.62 -16.39 -0.37
CA VAL A 48 -9.58 -17.78 0.17
C VAL A 48 -9.24 -17.77 1.65
N LEU A 49 -8.27 -16.92 2.08
CA LEU A 49 -7.94 -16.80 3.49
C LEU A 49 -9.12 -16.26 4.30
N GLU A 50 -9.78 -15.19 3.84
CA GLU A 50 -10.95 -14.63 4.51
C GLU A 50 -12.08 -15.67 4.64
N LYS A 51 -12.44 -16.33 3.53
CA LYS A 51 -13.47 -17.36 3.52
C LYS A 51 -13.15 -18.52 4.45
N TYR A 52 -11.89 -18.93 4.50
CA TYR A 52 -11.47 -19.98 5.43
C TYR A 52 -11.54 -19.53 6.89
N LEU A 53 -11.12 -18.31 7.21
CA LEU A 53 -11.24 -17.76 8.56
C LEU A 53 -12.71 -17.75 9.02
N ARG A 54 -13.61 -17.27 8.16
CA ARG A 54 -15.05 -17.29 8.45
C ARG A 54 -15.60 -18.73 8.59
N TYR A 55 -15.15 -19.64 7.73
CA TYR A 55 -15.56 -21.05 7.78
C TYR A 55 -15.20 -21.74 9.12
N VAL A 56 -14.02 -21.41 9.67
CA VAL A 56 -13.60 -21.97 10.98
C VAL A 56 -14.12 -21.17 12.17
N GLY A 57 -15.02 -20.21 11.96
CA GLY A 57 -15.80 -19.55 12.99
C GLY A 57 -15.27 -18.21 13.48
N TYR A 58 -14.30 -17.62 12.80
CA TYR A 58 -13.89 -16.23 13.12
C TYR A 58 -14.87 -15.22 12.52
N ASP A 59 -15.16 -14.17 13.29
CA ASP A 59 -15.71 -12.94 12.77
C ASP A 59 -14.56 -12.14 12.10
N VAL A 60 -14.72 -11.82 10.82
CA VAL A 60 -13.64 -11.14 10.03
C VAL A 60 -14.17 -9.81 9.54
N ASN A 61 -13.42 -8.75 9.84
CA ASN A 61 -13.59 -7.42 9.24
C ASN A 61 -12.45 -7.19 8.25
N ARG A 62 -12.73 -7.24 6.95
CA ARG A 62 -11.72 -7.01 5.91
C ARG A 62 -11.80 -5.59 5.36
N VAL A 63 -10.67 -4.89 5.43
CA VAL A 63 -10.48 -3.55 4.90
C VAL A 63 -9.55 -3.59 3.69
N MET A 64 -9.88 -2.83 2.65
CA MET A 64 -9.06 -2.65 1.46
C MET A 64 -8.99 -1.16 1.08
N ASN A 65 -7.81 -0.67 0.75
CA ASN A 65 -7.66 0.66 0.16
C ASN A 65 -7.91 0.63 -1.36
N ILE A 66 -8.22 1.79 -1.93
CA ILE A 66 -8.11 2.06 -3.36
C ILE A 66 -7.10 3.19 -3.54
N THR A 67 -6.05 2.95 -4.33
CA THR A 67 -5.09 4.02 -4.67
C THR A 67 -5.60 4.76 -5.90
N ASP A 68 -6.32 5.83 -5.64
CA ASP A 68 -6.98 6.70 -6.63
C ASP A 68 -6.24 8.02 -6.88
N VAL A 69 -5.10 8.25 -6.21
CA VAL A 69 -4.27 9.45 -6.31
C VAL A 69 -2.81 9.16 -5.96
N GLY A 70 -1.89 9.97 -6.49
CA GLY A 70 -0.51 10.04 -5.99
C GLY A 70 0.39 8.86 -6.33
N HIS A 71 0.18 8.19 -7.47
CA HIS A 71 1.02 7.06 -7.88
C HIS A 71 1.88 7.38 -9.10
N LEU A 72 3.19 7.38 -8.94
CA LEU A 72 4.16 7.67 -10.00
C LEU A 72 4.28 6.55 -11.03
N THR A 73 4.72 6.91 -12.24
CA THR A 73 4.91 5.96 -13.35
C THR A 73 6.12 5.06 -13.20
N SER A 74 7.12 5.48 -12.44
CA SER A 74 8.34 4.72 -12.19
C SER A 74 8.53 4.42 -10.70
N ASP A 75 9.24 3.34 -10.39
CA ASP A 75 9.70 3.03 -9.03
C ASP A 75 10.83 3.98 -8.58
N ALA A 76 11.45 4.72 -9.52
CA ALA A 76 12.26 5.88 -9.25
C ALA A 76 11.31 7.04 -8.98
N ASP A 77 11.50 7.78 -7.91
CA ASP A 77 10.67 8.91 -7.44
C ASP A 77 10.47 10.04 -8.48
N GLU A 78 10.85 9.80 -9.73
CA GLU A 78 10.71 10.68 -10.89
C GLU A 78 9.74 10.08 -11.91
N GLY A 79 8.81 10.89 -12.38
CA GLY A 79 7.89 10.53 -13.45
C GLY A 79 6.52 11.18 -13.32
N GLU A 80 5.79 11.18 -14.44
CA GLU A 80 4.41 11.63 -14.47
C GLU A 80 3.52 10.67 -13.65
N ASP A 81 2.62 11.21 -12.86
CA ASP A 81 1.62 10.43 -12.11
C ASP A 81 0.85 9.48 -13.05
N LYS A 82 0.76 8.21 -12.68
CA LYS A 82 0.06 7.17 -13.47
C LYS A 82 -1.40 7.54 -13.71
N MET A 83 -2.04 8.20 -12.74
CA MET A 83 -3.41 8.64 -12.86
C MET A 83 -3.56 9.76 -13.90
N LEU A 84 -2.63 10.74 -13.88
CA LEU A 84 -2.60 11.82 -14.89
C LEU A 84 -2.33 11.29 -16.29
N LYS A 85 -1.41 10.34 -16.43
CA LYS A 85 -1.14 9.67 -17.70
C LYS A 85 -2.36 8.93 -18.24
N GLY A 86 -3.07 8.22 -17.38
CA GLY A 86 -4.34 7.55 -17.70
C GLY A 86 -5.41 8.56 -18.15
N ALA A 87 -5.57 9.64 -17.40
CA ALA A 87 -6.54 10.70 -17.69
C ALA A 87 -6.30 11.37 -19.06
N ARG A 88 -5.04 11.70 -19.38
CA ARG A 88 -4.66 12.26 -20.69
C ARG A 88 -4.94 11.29 -21.83
N ARG A 89 -4.59 10.01 -21.66
CA ARG A 89 -4.81 8.97 -22.67
C ARG A 89 -6.28 8.81 -23.01
N GLU A 90 -7.17 8.92 -22.03
CA GLU A 90 -8.60 8.67 -22.20
C GLU A 90 -9.45 9.94 -22.28
N HIS A 91 -8.82 11.13 -22.26
CA HIS A 91 -9.50 12.43 -22.27
C HIS A 91 -10.55 12.56 -21.15
N LYS A 92 -10.23 12.05 -19.97
CA LYS A 92 -11.07 12.07 -18.76
C LYS A 92 -10.35 12.76 -17.61
N THR A 93 -11.08 13.14 -16.59
CA THR A 93 -10.48 13.58 -15.32
C THR A 93 -9.87 12.40 -14.57
N VAL A 94 -8.93 12.67 -13.67
CA VAL A 94 -8.32 11.64 -12.79
C VAL A 94 -9.40 10.89 -12.01
N MET A 95 -10.39 11.61 -11.48
CA MET A 95 -11.47 11.01 -10.68
C MET A 95 -12.39 10.12 -11.52
N GLU A 96 -12.68 10.49 -12.77
CA GLU A 96 -13.45 9.65 -13.69
C GLU A 96 -12.70 8.37 -14.06
N ILE A 97 -11.37 8.46 -14.24
CA ILE A 97 -10.51 7.29 -14.47
C ILE A 97 -10.51 6.38 -13.23
N ALA A 98 -10.27 6.95 -12.05
CA ALA A 98 -10.28 6.21 -10.79
C ALA A 98 -11.60 5.46 -10.60
N LYS A 99 -12.72 6.15 -10.77
CA LYS A 99 -14.04 5.52 -10.67
C LYS A 99 -14.23 4.39 -11.69
N TYR A 100 -13.91 4.63 -12.95
CA TYR A 100 -14.08 3.65 -14.02
C TYR A 100 -13.31 2.37 -13.76
N TYR A 101 -12.02 2.46 -13.39
CA TYR A 101 -11.20 1.27 -13.12
C TYR A 101 -11.50 0.62 -11.77
N THR A 102 -12.01 1.37 -10.79
CA THR A 102 -12.54 0.80 -9.55
C THR A 102 -13.77 -0.06 -9.84
N ASP A 103 -14.72 0.47 -10.60
CA ASP A 103 -15.93 -0.27 -10.99
C ASP A 103 -15.57 -1.54 -11.80
N ALA A 104 -14.62 -1.41 -12.74
CA ALA A 104 -14.13 -2.55 -13.54
C ALA A 104 -13.44 -3.61 -12.68
N PHE A 105 -12.62 -3.19 -11.72
CA PHE A 105 -11.94 -4.10 -10.78
C PHE A 105 -12.95 -4.94 -9.98
N PHE A 106 -13.97 -4.31 -9.40
CA PHE A 106 -14.98 -5.04 -8.63
C PHE A 106 -15.86 -5.92 -9.52
N ALA A 107 -16.17 -5.49 -10.75
CA ALA A 107 -16.87 -6.35 -11.71
C ALA A 107 -16.07 -7.61 -12.07
N ASP A 108 -14.73 -7.51 -12.13
CA ASP A 108 -13.87 -8.68 -12.35
C ASP A 108 -13.74 -9.54 -11.08
N CYS A 109 -13.74 -8.95 -9.90
CA CYS A 109 -13.84 -9.68 -8.63
C CYS A 109 -15.13 -10.52 -8.55
N ASP A 110 -16.27 -9.95 -8.95
CA ASP A 110 -17.55 -10.65 -8.97
C ASP A 110 -17.53 -11.87 -9.90
N LYS A 111 -16.95 -11.74 -11.11
CA LYS A 111 -16.79 -12.85 -12.06
C LYS A 111 -15.93 -13.99 -11.52
N LEU A 112 -14.98 -13.66 -10.64
CA LEU A 112 -14.08 -14.62 -10.00
C LEU A 112 -14.63 -15.12 -8.64
N ASN A 113 -15.84 -14.70 -8.25
CA ASN A 113 -16.44 -15.00 -6.95
C ASN A 113 -15.55 -14.57 -5.75
N ILE A 114 -14.81 -13.46 -5.93
CA ILE A 114 -14.05 -12.81 -4.85
C ILE A 114 -15.03 -11.96 -4.04
N LYS A 115 -15.10 -12.20 -2.74
CA LYS A 115 -15.95 -11.41 -1.85
C LYS A 115 -15.43 -9.98 -1.76
N HIS A 116 -16.31 -8.99 -1.85
CA HIS A 116 -15.93 -7.60 -1.59
C HIS A 116 -15.50 -7.44 -0.13
N PRO A 117 -14.48 -6.62 0.16
CA PRO A 117 -14.12 -6.28 1.53
C PRO A 117 -15.29 -5.63 2.28
N ASP A 118 -15.28 -5.75 3.60
CA ASP A 118 -16.32 -5.14 4.44
C ASP A 118 -16.22 -3.62 4.42
N VAL A 119 -14.97 -3.10 4.27
CA VAL A 119 -14.68 -1.67 4.08
C VAL A 119 -13.74 -1.48 2.89
N VAL A 120 -14.10 -0.57 1.99
CA VAL A 120 -13.26 -0.14 0.86
C VAL A 120 -13.04 1.36 1.00
N GLU A 121 -11.75 1.78 1.14
CA GLU A 121 -11.42 3.17 1.43
C GLU A 121 -10.48 3.75 0.35
N PRO A 122 -10.97 4.67 -0.49
CA PRO A 122 -10.14 5.42 -1.41
C PRO A 122 -9.15 6.34 -0.69
N ALA A 123 -7.91 6.43 -1.19
CA ALA A 123 -6.87 7.27 -0.59
C ALA A 123 -7.28 8.75 -0.50
N THR A 124 -8.04 9.25 -1.48
CA THR A 124 -8.54 10.64 -1.47
C THR A 124 -9.51 10.94 -0.33
N HIS A 125 -10.14 9.94 0.27
CA HIS A 125 -11.02 10.16 1.42
C HIS A 125 -10.26 10.39 2.73
N CYS A 126 -8.99 9.99 2.81
CA CYS A 126 -8.17 10.03 4.01
C CYS A 126 -7.17 11.21 4.05
N ILE A 127 -7.35 12.25 3.23
CA ILE A 127 -6.40 13.37 3.12
C ILE A 127 -6.21 14.08 4.46
N ASN A 128 -7.27 14.34 5.20
CA ASN A 128 -7.20 15.02 6.49
C ASN A 128 -6.46 14.17 7.54
N GLU A 129 -6.67 12.87 7.53
CA GLU A 129 -5.99 11.90 8.40
C GLU A 129 -4.50 11.84 8.07
N TYR A 130 -4.13 11.88 6.78
CA TYR A 130 -2.73 11.95 6.36
C TYR A 130 -2.06 13.23 6.83
N ILE A 131 -2.71 14.39 6.64
CA ILE A 131 -2.19 15.69 7.12
C ILE A 131 -1.99 15.64 8.62
N HIS A 132 -2.97 15.15 9.38
CA HIS A 132 -2.86 15.01 10.82
C HIS A 132 -1.70 14.11 11.23
N MET A 133 -1.60 12.92 10.64
CA MET A 133 -0.51 11.97 10.93
C MET A 133 0.86 12.57 10.63
N ILE A 134 1.03 13.20 9.46
CA ILE A 134 2.28 13.85 9.06
C ILE A 134 2.65 14.97 10.03
N THR A 135 1.67 15.80 10.44
CA THR A 135 1.89 16.87 11.42
C THR A 135 2.43 16.31 12.74
N VAL A 136 1.80 15.25 13.26
CA VAL A 136 2.24 14.58 14.50
C VAL A 136 3.65 14.00 14.35
N LEU A 137 3.99 13.42 13.18
CA LEU A 137 5.34 12.88 12.92
C LEU A 137 6.39 14.00 12.89
N LEU A 138 6.08 15.15 12.29
CA LEU A 138 6.94 16.33 12.28
C LEU A 138 7.15 16.88 13.70
N GLU A 139 6.07 17.03 14.48
CA GLU A 139 6.14 17.50 15.87
C GLU A 139 6.97 16.57 16.77
N LYS A 140 6.87 15.27 16.57
CA LYS A 140 7.65 14.26 17.30
C LYS A 140 9.09 14.09 16.77
N GLY A 141 9.47 14.76 15.69
CA GLY A 141 10.80 14.67 15.09
C GLY A 141 11.08 13.37 14.34
N TYR A 142 10.06 12.57 14.01
CA TYR A 142 10.19 11.39 13.15
C TYR A 142 10.13 11.72 11.65
N ALA A 143 9.70 12.91 11.29
CA ALA A 143 9.70 13.39 9.92
C ALA A 143 10.40 14.75 9.83
N TYR A 144 10.84 15.10 8.62
CA TYR A 144 11.45 16.38 8.30
C TYR A 144 11.05 16.88 6.92
N ILE A 145 11.20 18.19 6.69
CA ILE A 145 10.91 18.83 5.41
C ILE A 145 12.23 19.13 4.70
N ALA A 146 12.34 18.74 3.44
CA ALA A 146 13.45 19.11 2.57
C ALA A 146 12.99 19.18 1.11
N GLY A 147 13.45 20.16 0.34
CA GLY A 147 13.12 20.32 -1.09
C GLY A 147 11.62 20.47 -1.38
N GLY A 148 10.79 20.90 -0.40
CA GLY A 148 9.33 20.97 -0.54
C GLY A 148 8.58 19.65 -0.28
N ASN A 149 9.29 18.57 0.04
CA ASN A 149 8.74 17.27 0.39
C ASN A 149 8.86 16.98 1.88
N VAL A 150 8.05 16.06 2.38
CA VAL A 150 8.15 15.54 3.75
C VAL A 150 8.74 14.13 3.70
N TYR A 151 9.78 13.90 4.48
CA TYR A 151 10.46 12.61 4.59
C TYR A 151 10.31 12.04 5.98
N PHE A 152 10.09 10.74 6.08
CA PHE A 152 10.17 10.00 7.33
C PHE A 152 11.62 9.59 7.57
N ASP A 153 12.17 9.97 8.73
CA ASP A 153 13.55 9.67 9.14
C ASP A 153 13.63 8.25 9.70
N THR A 154 14.07 7.32 8.87
CA THR A 154 14.15 5.89 9.23
C THR A 154 15.19 5.61 10.29
N SER A 155 16.20 6.50 10.48
CA SER A 155 17.22 6.39 11.53
C SER A 155 16.65 6.52 12.96
N LYS A 156 15.42 7.04 13.09
CA LYS A 156 14.71 7.15 14.38
C LYS A 156 14.08 5.84 14.84
N LEU A 157 14.07 4.81 14.00
CA LEU A 157 13.50 3.51 14.32
C LEU A 157 14.60 2.52 14.68
N GLU A 158 14.58 1.98 15.92
CA GLU A 158 15.54 0.97 16.37
C GLU A 158 15.47 -0.34 15.58
N LYS A 159 14.28 -0.66 15.01
CA LYS A 159 14.02 -1.87 14.23
C LYS A 159 13.20 -1.52 13.00
N TYR A 160 13.86 -1.01 11.95
CA TYR A 160 13.17 -0.70 10.69
C TYR A 160 13.02 -1.95 9.80
N TYR A 161 14.06 -2.80 9.74
CA TYR A 161 14.12 -3.98 8.85
C TYR A 161 13.58 -5.25 9.52
N ILE A 162 12.31 -5.26 9.96
CA ILE A 162 11.70 -6.42 10.63
C ILE A 162 11.47 -7.58 9.64
N PHE A 163 11.18 -7.27 8.37
CA PHE A 163 10.80 -8.27 7.36
C PHE A 163 11.95 -8.69 6.44
N ASN A 164 13.06 -7.98 6.46
CA ASN A 164 14.22 -8.22 5.61
C ASN A 164 15.47 -8.33 6.48
N ASP A 165 16.16 -9.47 6.41
CA ASP A 165 17.48 -9.69 7.03
C ASP A 165 18.62 -9.08 6.16
N HIS A 166 18.34 -8.01 5.41
CA HIS A 166 19.35 -7.36 4.59
C HIS A 166 20.16 -6.39 5.42
N ASP A 167 21.47 -6.56 5.44
CA ASP A 167 22.41 -5.54 5.88
C ASP A 167 22.30 -4.31 4.97
N GLU A 168 22.60 -3.11 5.49
CA GLU A 168 22.53 -1.85 4.73
C GLU A 168 23.35 -1.90 3.40
N GLU A 169 24.39 -2.73 3.33
CA GLU A 169 25.20 -2.98 2.15
C GLU A 169 24.45 -3.76 1.05
N ASP A 170 23.57 -4.67 1.42
CA ASP A 170 22.75 -5.46 0.46
C ASP A 170 21.69 -4.62 -0.24
N LEU A 171 21.21 -3.56 0.39
CA LEU A 171 20.25 -2.62 -0.20
C LEU A 171 20.89 -1.77 -1.30
N ALA A 172 22.20 -1.54 -1.25
CA ALA A 172 22.94 -0.85 -2.30
C ALA A 172 23.04 -1.67 -3.60
N VAL A 173 22.95 -3.00 -3.51
CA VAL A 173 23.02 -3.92 -4.66
C VAL A 173 21.66 -4.03 -5.39
N GLY A 174 20.55 -3.69 -4.73
CA GLY A 174 19.19 -3.75 -5.28
C GLY A 174 18.76 -2.51 -6.06
N VAL A 175 19.61 -1.49 -6.20
CA VAL A 175 19.29 -0.26 -6.95
C VAL A 175 19.24 -0.61 -8.44
N ARG A 176 18.04 -0.63 -9.01
CA ARG A 176 17.84 -0.76 -10.46
C ARG A 176 18.59 0.35 -11.18
N GLU A 177 19.29 0.02 -12.27
CA GLU A 177 19.91 1.02 -13.15
C GLU A 177 18.89 2.09 -13.51
N GLY A 178 19.19 3.37 -13.22
CA GLY A 178 18.33 4.51 -13.54
C GLY A 178 17.58 5.13 -12.37
N VAL A 179 17.79 4.69 -11.13
CA VAL A 179 17.25 5.37 -9.94
C VAL A 179 18.24 6.47 -9.54
N GLU A 180 17.90 7.74 -9.77
CA GLU A 180 18.67 8.87 -9.24
C GLU A 180 18.41 8.99 -7.73
N GLU A 181 19.50 9.15 -6.96
CA GLU A 181 19.39 9.37 -5.52
C GLU A 181 18.78 10.76 -5.26
N ASP A 182 17.70 10.81 -4.51
CA ASP A 182 17.11 12.07 -4.07
C ASP A 182 18.05 12.76 -3.05
N SER A 183 18.73 13.79 -3.51
CA SER A 183 19.70 14.57 -2.72
C SER A 183 19.09 15.28 -1.49
N ASN A 184 17.77 15.34 -1.37
CA ASN A 184 17.06 15.92 -0.23
C ASN A 184 16.92 14.94 0.93
N LYS A 185 17.10 13.64 0.70
CA LYS A 185 17.05 12.62 1.75
C LYS A 185 18.26 12.69 2.65
N ARG A 186 18.06 12.61 3.97
CA ARG A 186 19.16 12.50 4.95
C ARG A 186 19.78 11.11 4.93
N ASN A 187 18.96 10.07 4.77
CA ASN A 187 19.39 8.69 4.59
C ASN A 187 18.75 8.14 3.33
N LYS A 188 19.46 7.26 2.61
CA LYS A 188 18.95 6.63 1.37
C LYS A 188 17.61 5.94 1.55
N ASN A 189 17.38 5.42 2.75
CA ASN A 189 16.18 4.64 3.11
C ASN A 189 15.02 5.50 3.64
N ASP A 190 15.19 6.83 3.73
CA ASP A 190 14.12 7.71 4.17
C ASP A 190 12.95 7.65 3.19
N LEU A 191 11.75 7.49 3.75
CA LEU A 191 10.53 7.37 2.96
C LEU A 191 10.06 8.75 2.54
N ASP A 192 9.97 8.97 1.23
CA ASP A 192 9.31 10.14 0.66
C ASP A 192 7.80 10.02 0.84
N ARG A 193 7.22 10.97 1.53
CA ARG A 193 5.78 11.21 1.55
C ARG A 193 5.52 12.41 0.64
N LYS A 194 5.48 12.18 -0.68
CA LYS A 194 5.17 13.25 -1.63
C LYS A 194 3.96 14.01 -1.15
N SER A 195 4.16 15.32 -1.06
CA SER A 195 3.13 16.26 -0.65
C SER A 195 1.86 16.03 -1.46
N VAL A 196 0.81 15.67 -0.79
CA VAL A 196 -0.54 15.85 -1.28
C VAL A 196 -0.81 17.35 -1.14
N VAL A 197 -0.47 18.12 -2.16
CA VAL A 197 -0.87 19.52 -2.33
C VAL A 197 -1.74 19.59 -3.57
#